data_0e6d6c5c699c3d001b8796bfe6ea5675
#
_entry.id   0e6d6c5c699c3d001b8796bfe6ea5675
#
_cell.length_a   1.000
_cell.length_b   1.000
_cell.length_c   1.000
_cell.angle_alpha   90.00
_cell.angle_beta   90.00
_cell.angle_gamma   90.00
#
_symmetry.space_group_name_H-M   'P 1'
#
loop_
_entity.id
_entity.type
_entity.pdbx_description
1 polymer ?
#
loop_
_entity_poly.entity_id
_entity_poly.type
_entity_poly.pdbx_seq_one_letter_code
_entity_poly.pdbx_strand_id
1 'polypeptide(L)'
;MKKIVFLTFALLIGIFAIGEEKKDSVKYWNIKNNILLNSEQSTLSNWSAGGYSSFAFSSFYKGFYNYKKGNNQWDNSVELAYGMIWQDKTGNGFKDPENDFQKSDDKIELNSIYSRKMIKSWNYSVLMNLKSQFDEGFKDGNLVSAPLSPITITSSVGWEYKNKGFSVMLSFLAGKTTIVTDNRLRGNEIFGFTDIGQCALF
;
A
#
# COMPACT_ATOMS: atom_id res chain seq x y z
N MET A 1 17.12 -18.77 2.97
CA MET A 1 15.96 -17.93 3.30
C MET A 1 15.21 -17.41 2.06
N LYS A 2 15.86 -17.14 0.91
CA LYS A 2 15.21 -16.67 -0.35
C LYS A 2 14.18 -17.64 -0.97
N LYS A 3 14.28 -18.96 -0.71
CA LYS A 3 13.34 -19.98 -1.24
C LYS A 3 11.98 -20.04 -0.51
N ILE A 4 11.90 -19.55 0.74
CA ILE A 4 10.68 -19.60 1.54
C ILE A 4 9.71 -18.47 1.13
N VAL A 5 10.23 -17.30 0.74
CA VAL A 5 9.42 -16.16 0.30
C VAL A 5 8.67 -16.46 -1.00
N PHE A 6 9.28 -17.20 -1.92
CA PHE A 6 8.63 -17.61 -3.18
C PHE A 6 7.50 -18.60 -2.97
N LEU A 7 7.63 -19.51 -1.99
CA LEU A 7 6.61 -20.50 -1.67
C LEU A 7 5.38 -19.88 -0.98
N THR A 8 5.60 -18.89 -0.12
CA THR A 8 4.50 -18.16 0.56
C THR A 8 3.71 -17.28 -0.40
N PHE A 9 4.37 -16.69 -1.40
CA PHE A 9 3.68 -15.90 -2.44
C PHE A 9 2.81 -16.78 -3.35
N ALA A 10 3.28 -17.97 -3.72
CA ALA A 10 2.51 -18.93 -4.49
C ALA A 10 1.30 -19.50 -3.71
N LEU A 11 1.41 -19.65 -2.39
CA LEU A 11 0.32 -20.13 -1.53
C LEU A 11 -0.79 -19.08 -1.35
N LEU A 12 -0.45 -17.79 -1.34
CA LEU A 12 -1.43 -16.69 -1.27
C LEU A 12 -2.30 -16.58 -2.54
N ILE A 13 -1.78 -16.92 -3.71
CA ILE A 13 -2.53 -16.91 -4.96
C ILE A 13 -3.59 -18.05 -4.99
N GLY A 14 -3.33 -19.17 -4.33
CA GLY A 14 -4.25 -20.31 -4.28
C GLY A 14 -5.52 -20.11 -3.45
N ILE A 15 -5.54 -19.13 -2.53
CA ILE A 15 -6.68 -18.91 -1.61
C ILE A 15 -7.79 -18.07 -2.26
N PHE A 16 -7.52 -17.38 -3.35
CA PHE A 16 -8.51 -16.52 -4.01
C PHE A 16 -9.39 -17.22 -5.07
N ALA A 17 -9.20 -18.51 -5.31
CA ALA A 17 -9.87 -19.24 -6.40
C ALA A 17 -11.19 -19.95 -6.01
N ILE A 18 -11.69 -19.80 -4.77
CA ILE A 18 -12.92 -20.47 -4.33
C ILE A 18 -13.97 -19.41 -3.97
N GLY A 19 -14.64 -18.91 -4.97
CA GLY A 19 -15.83 -18.08 -4.83
C GLY A 19 -17.01 -18.71 -5.59
N GLU A 20 -17.71 -19.64 -4.97
CA GLU A 20 -18.95 -20.18 -5.49
C GLU A 20 -20.07 -19.15 -5.37
N GLU A 21 -20.61 -18.69 -6.50
CA GLU A 21 -21.70 -17.72 -6.56
C GLU A 21 -23.01 -18.36 -6.09
N LYS A 22 -23.41 -18.20 -4.83
CA LYS A 22 -24.77 -18.52 -4.37
C LYS A 22 -25.75 -17.48 -4.91
N LYS A 23 -26.64 -17.92 -5.80
CA LYS A 23 -27.81 -17.20 -6.28
C LYS A 23 -28.82 -16.97 -5.13
N ASP A 24 -29.39 -15.73 -5.10
CA ASP A 24 -30.55 -15.31 -4.32
C ASP A 24 -30.37 -15.02 -2.81
N SER A 25 -29.45 -14.08 -2.51
CA SER A 25 -29.56 -13.27 -1.31
C SER A 25 -29.34 -11.79 -1.67
N VAL A 26 -30.05 -10.87 -1.01
CA VAL A 26 -29.86 -9.42 -1.20
C VAL A 26 -28.39 -9.10 -0.98
N LYS A 27 -27.67 -8.78 -2.07
CA LYS A 27 -26.22 -8.61 -2.04
C LYS A 27 -25.91 -7.22 -1.45
N TYR A 28 -25.60 -7.18 -0.16
CA TYR A 28 -25.18 -5.94 0.52
C TYR A 28 -23.74 -5.55 0.23
N TRP A 29 -22.91 -6.52 -0.18
CA TRP A 29 -21.50 -6.34 -0.51
C TRP A 29 -21.28 -6.23 -2.01
N ASN A 30 -20.50 -5.23 -2.42
CA ASN A 30 -19.96 -5.09 -3.76
C ASN A 30 -18.43 -5.22 -3.67
N ILE A 31 -17.90 -6.31 -4.23
CA ILE A 31 -16.47 -6.64 -4.17
C ILE A 31 -15.91 -6.54 -5.58
N LYS A 32 -14.79 -5.81 -5.72
CA LYS A 32 -14.04 -5.69 -6.98
C LYS A 32 -12.55 -5.84 -6.67
N ASN A 33 -11.88 -6.68 -7.41
CA ASN A 33 -10.44 -6.92 -7.26
C ASN A 33 -9.75 -6.74 -8.61
N ASN A 34 -8.63 -6.03 -8.62
CA ASN A 34 -7.77 -5.85 -9.78
C ASN A 34 -6.36 -6.27 -9.41
N ILE A 35 -5.74 -7.08 -10.28
CA ILE A 35 -4.34 -7.45 -10.19
C ILE A 35 -3.67 -6.99 -11.47
N LEU A 36 -2.54 -6.33 -11.35
CA LEU A 36 -1.72 -5.88 -12.46
C LEU A 36 -0.28 -6.38 -12.24
N LEU A 37 0.24 -7.11 -13.21
CA LEU A 37 1.62 -7.57 -13.24
C LEU A 37 2.31 -6.89 -14.42
N ASN A 38 3.39 -6.18 -14.16
CA ASN A 38 4.20 -5.52 -15.17
C ASN A 38 5.58 -6.16 -15.20
N SER A 39 6.10 -6.36 -16.41
CA SER A 39 7.49 -6.72 -16.66
C SER A 39 8.00 -5.83 -17.77
N GLU A 40 9.12 -5.16 -17.53
CA GLU A 40 9.73 -4.24 -18.47
C GLU A 40 11.22 -4.60 -18.63
N GLN A 41 11.68 -4.61 -19.86
CA GLN A 41 13.09 -4.82 -20.19
C GLN A 41 13.55 -3.74 -21.15
N SER A 42 14.68 -3.11 -20.84
CA SER A 42 15.38 -2.17 -21.71
C SER A 42 16.80 -2.70 -21.95
N THR A 43 17.21 -2.76 -23.21
CA THR A 43 18.58 -3.16 -23.59
C THR A 43 19.21 -2.03 -24.40
N LEU A 44 20.29 -1.48 -23.88
CA LEU A 44 21.04 -0.39 -24.52
C LEU A 44 22.41 -0.90 -24.92
N SER A 45 22.79 -0.70 -26.20
CA SER A 45 24.11 -1.02 -26.72
C SER A 45 24.59 0.17 -27.53
N ASN A 46 25.79 0.66 -27.21
CA ASN A 46 26.43 1.80 -27.89
C ASN A 46 25.55 3.07 -27.98
N TRP A 47 24.73 3.30 -26.93
CA TRP A 47 23.79 4.42 -26.85
C TRP A 47 24.50 5.68 -26.34
N SER A 48 24.60 6.71 -27.19
CA SER A 48 25.35 7.94 -26.88
C SER A 48 24.65 8.90 -25.90
N ALA A 49 23.34 8.77 -25.73
CA ALA A 49 22.57 9.66 -24.83
C ALA A 49 22.59 9.26 -23.34
N GLY A 50 23.32 8.19 -22.99
CA GLY A 50 23.38 7.66 -21.63
C GLY A 50 22.21 6.74 -21.30
N GLY A 51 22.28 6.10 -20.13
CA GLY A 51 21.30 5.13 -19.63
C GLY A 51 21.90 3.75 -19.42
N TYR A 52 21.12 2.87 -18.79
CA TYR A 52 21.53 1.51 -18.47
C TYR A 52 20.56 0.50 -19.04
N SER A 53 21.07 -0.66 -19.44
CA SER A 53 20.19 -1.81 -19.66
C SER A 53 19.51 -2.18 -18.33
N SER A 54 18.21 -2.42 -18.37
CA SER A 54 17.45 -2.65 -17.14
C SER A 54 16.42 -3.74 -17.31
N PHE A 55 16.08 -4.37 -16.21
CA PHE A 55 14.93 -5.26 -16.08
C PHE A 55 14.14 -4.88 -14.85
N ALA A 56 12.85 -4.67 -15.02
CA ALA A 56 11.95 -4.34 -13.92
C ALA A 56 10.78 -5.32 -13.88
N PHE A 57 10.33 -5.62 -12.68
CA PHE A 57 9.11 -6.38 -12.43
C PHE A 57 8.33 -5.70 -11.31
N SER A 58 7.03 -5.50 -11.51
CA SER A 58 6.16 -4.96 -10.47
C SER A 58 4.80 -5.65 -10.46
N SER A 59 4.23 -5.76 -9.27
CA SER A 59 2.91 -6.31 -9.02
C SER A 59 2.08 -5.32 -8.21
N PHE A 60 0.84 -5.11 -8.64
CA PHE A 60 -0.12 -4.25 -7.99
C PHE A 60 -1.40 -5.03 -7.74
N TYR A 61 -1.92 -4.90 -6.53
CA TYR A 61 -3.24 -5.37 -6.17
C TYR A 61 -4.08 -4.21 -5.66
N LYS A 62 -5.31 -4.10 -6.17
CA LYS A 62 -6.28 -3.13 -5.69
C LYS A 62 -7.64 -3.81 -5.51
N GLY A 63 -8.07 -3.91 -4.25
CA GLY A 63 -9.34 -4.49 -3.85
C GLY A 63 -10.29 -3.41 -3.31
N PHE A 64 -11.58 -3.53 -3.64
CA PHE A 64 -12.65 -2.70 -3.09
C PHE A 64 -13.71 -3.62 -2.49
N TYR A 65 -14.06 -3.34 -1.24
CA TYR A 65 -15.00 -4.13 -0.45
C TYR A 65 -16.05 -3.19 0.15
N ASN A 66 -17.09 -2.92 -0.63
CA ASN A 66 -18.09 -1.91 -0.30
C ASN A 66 -19.37 -2.59 0.20
N TYR A 67 -19.77 -2.24 1.41
CA TYR A 67 -21.00 -2.70 2.03
C TYR A 67 -22.03 -1.57 2.06
N LYS A 68 -23.28 -1.87 1.69
CA LYS A 68 -24.38 -0.92 1.77
C LYS A 68 -25.67 -1.61 2.22
N LYS A 69 -26.23 -1.13 3.33
CA LYS A 69 -27.52 -1.60 3.84
C LYS A 69 -28.29 -0.43 4.47
N GLY A 70 -29.43 -0.08 3.87
CA GLY A 70 -30.24 1.03 4.35
C GLY A 70 -29.47 2.35 4.38
N ASN A 71 -29.33 2.93 5.55
CA ASN A 71 -28.64 4.19 5.78
C ASN A 71 -27.13 4.04 6.05
N ASN A 72 -26.62 2.81 6.13
CA ASN A 72 -25.23 2.53 6.45
C ASN A 72 -24.47 2.19 5.16
N GLN A 73 -23.29 2.76 5.00
CA GLN A 73 -22.33 2.46 3.94
C GLN A 73 -20.96 2.29 4.57
N TRP A 74 -20.24 1.25 4.15
CA TRP A 74 -18.88 0.98 4.60
C TRP A 74 -18.03 0.66 3.38
N ASP A 75 -17.18 1.59 3.01
CA ASP A 75 -16.31 1.52 1.84
C ASP A 75 -14.90 1.21 2.29
N ASN A 76 -14.37 0.09 1.83
CA ASN A 76 -13.01 -0.33 2.13
C ASN A 76 -12.22 -0.49 0.83
N SER A 77 -10.97 -0.07 0.84
CA SER A 77 -10.01 -0.40 -0.22
C SER A 77 -8.69 -0.88 0.33
N VAL A 78 -8.10 -1.83 -0.38
CA VAL A 78 -6.77 -2.38 -0.12
C VAL A 78 -5.94 -2.12 -1.36
N GLU A 79 -4.78 -1.49 -1.18
CA GLU A 79 -3.79 -1.30 -2.24
C GLU A 79 -2.47 -1.89 -1.78
N LEU A 80 -1.97 -2.86 -2.56
CA LEU A 80 -0.66 -3.47 -2.35
C LEU A 80 0.16 -3.27 -3.62
N ALA A 81 1.41 -2.87 -3.47
CA ALA A 81 2.35 -2.75 -4.57
C ALA A 81 3.71 -3.26 -4.14
N TYR A 82 4.35 -4.05 -5.00
CA TYR A 82 5.73 -4.46 -4.81
C TYR A 82 6.42 -4.56 -6.16
N GLY A 83 7.57 -3.93 -6.28
CA GLY A 83 8.35 -3.92 -7.50
C GLY A 83 9.85 -3.92 -7.23
N MET A 84 10.58 -4.44 -8.19
CA MET A 84 12.04 -4.47 -8.20
C MET A 84 12.55 -4.07 -9.58
N ILE A 85 13.64 -3.35 -9.60
CA ILE A 85 14.38 -2.99 -10.81
C ILE A 85 15.84 -3.40 -10.66
N TRP A 86 16.35 -4.00 -11.70
CA TRP A 86 17.76 -4.24 -11.89
C TRP A 86 18.30 -3.34 -13.00
N GLN A 87 19.49 -2.79 -12.84
CA GLN A 87 20.16 -1.93 -13.82
C GLN A 87 21.61 -2.34 -13.98
N ASP A 88 22.05 -2.49 -15.23
CA ASP A 88 23.43 -2.77 -15.56
C ASP A 88 24.27 -1.49 -15.58
N LYS A 89 24.69 -1.03 -14.40
CA LYS A 89 25.45 0.22 -14.24
C LYS A 89 26.91 0.09 -14.67
N THR A 90 27.45 -1.12 -14.65
CA THR A 90 28.87 -1.41 -14.93
C THR A 90 29.10 -1.95 -16.34
N GLY A 91 28.04 -2.36 -17.06
CA GLY A 91 28.14 -3.01 -18.37
C GLY A 91 28.55 -4.49 -18.34
N ASN A 92 28.65 -5.08 -17.14
CA ASN A 92 29.07 -6.47 -16.94
C ASN A 92 27.88 -7.45 -16.72
N GLY A 93 26.65 -6.94 -16.80
CA GLY A 93 25.43 -7.71 -16.67
C GLY A 93 25.16 -8.21 -15.24
N PHE A 94 24.36 -9.28 -15.13
CA PHE A 94 23.94 -9.88 -13.86
C PHE A 94 25.06 -10.51 -13.02
N LYS A 95 26.25 -10.66 -13.56
CA LYS A 95 27.40 -11.26 -12.86
C LYS A 95 28.11 -10.29 -11.93
N ASP A 96 27.88 -8.99 -12.12
CA ASP A 96 28.52 -7.97 -11.32
C ASP A 96 27.75 -7.75 -10.02
N PRO A 97 28.37 -7.92 -8.84
CA PRO A 97 27.72 -7.69 -7.55
C PRO A 97 27.29 -6.23 -7.31
N GLU A 98 27.85 -5.26 -8.07
CA GLU A 98 27.41 -3.85 -8.02
C GLU A 98 26.07 -3.63 -8.72
N ASN A 99 25.66 -4.57 -9.59
CA ASN A 99 24.39 -4.54 -10.30
C ASN A 99 23.33 -5.35 -9.55
N ASP A 100 22.91 -4.91 -8.39
CA ASP A 100 21.90 -5.60 -7.57
C ASP A 100 20.48 -5.08 -7.86
N PHE A 101 19.50 -5.90 -7.50
CA PHE A 101 18.09 -5.52 -7.57
C PHE A 101 17.78 -4.43 -6.53
N GLN A 102 17.18 -3.36 -7.01
CA GLN A 102 16.71 -2.26 -6.18
C GLN A 102 15.18 -2.31 -6.11
N LYS A 103 14.64 -1.96 -4.97
CA LYS A 103 13.21 -1.84 -4.76
C LYS A 103 12.69 -0.60 -5.50
N SER A 104 11.68 -0.77 -6.37
CA SER A 104 11.03 0.31 -7.12
C SER A 104 9.69 0.71 -6.51
N ASP A 105 8.92 -0.27 -6.05
CA ASP A 105 7.62 -0.07 -5.43
C ASP A 105 7.54 -0.90 -4.15
N ASP A 106 6.95 -0.30 -3.11
CA ASP A 106 6.73 -1.01 -1.85
C ASP A 106 5.63 -0.29 -1.07
N LYS A 107 4.42 -0.81 -1.13
CA LYS A 107 3.26 -0.14 -0.57
C LYS A 107 2.26 -1.14 0.00
N ILE A 108 1.83 -0.87 1.21
CA ILE A 108 0.64 -1.43 1.84
C ILE A 108 -0.24 -0.26 2.22
N GLU A 109 -1.44 -0.17 1.66
CA GLU A 109 -2.39 0.87 2.02
C GLU A 109 -3.79 0.28 2.21
N LEU A 110 -4.39 0.53 3.37
CA LEU A 110 -5.74 0.13 3.71
C LEU A 110 -6.55 1.40 3.99
N ASN A 111 -7.65 1.58 3.28
CA ASN A 111 -8.59 2.65 3.52
C ASN A 111 -9.92 2.07 3.97
N SER A 112 -10.54 2.66 4.98
CA SER A 112 -11.83 2.26 5.50
C SER A 112 -12.63 3.52 5.82
N ILE A 113 -13.81 3.66 5.21
CA ILE A 113 -14.71 4.78 5.42
C ILE A 113 -16.08 4.22 5.78
N TYR A 114 -16.48 4.42 7.01
CA TYR A 114 -17.85 4.13 7.44
C TYR A 114 -18.67 5.41 7.41
N SER A 115 -19.81 5.38 6.73
CA SER A 115 -20.71 6.51 6.58
C SER A 115 -22.14 6.10 6.94
N ARG A 116 -22.83 6.96 7.69
CA ARG A 116 -24.26 6.81 8.01
C ARG A 116 -25.04 8.03 7.54
N LYS A 117 -26.06 7.78 6.73
CA LYS A 117 -26.93 8.83 6.20
C LYS A 117 -27.60 9.61 7.31
N MET A 118 -27.53 10.92 7.24
CA MET A 118 -28.17 11.87 8.15
C MET A 118 -29.38 12.52 7.47
N ILE A 119 -29.17 13.48 6.59
CA ILE A 119 -30.23 14.24 5.91
C ILE A 119 -29.81 14.45 4.45
N LYS A 120 -30.74 14.14 3.50
CA LYS A 120 -30.51 14.34 2.05
C LYS A 120 -29.17 13.72 1.58
N SER A 121 -28.19 14.57 1.27
CA SER A 121 -26.85 14.22 0.77
C SER A 121 -25.78 14.24 1.86
N TRP A 122 -26.11 14.52 3.11
CA TRP A 122 -25.18 14.57 4.24
C TRP A 122 -25.14 13.26 5.01
N ASN A 123 -23.93 12.84 5.38
CA ASN A 123 -23.64 11.65 6.18
C ASN A 123 -22.72 12.01 7.34
N TYR A 124 -22.82 11.29 8.47
CA TYR A 124 -21.71 11.16 9.42
C TYR A 124 -20.71 10.17 8.85
N SER A 125 -19.42 10.49 8.93
CA SER A 125 -18.40 9.62 8.40
C SER A 125 -17.21 9.50 9.34
N VAL A 126 -16.67 8.27 9.42
CA VAL A 126 -15.41 7.95 10.10
C VAL A 126 -14.49 7.36 9.04
N LEU A 127 -13.30 7.93 8.91
CA LEU A 127 -12.27 7.49 7.99
C LEU A 127 -11.09 6.96 8.79
N MET A 128 -10.54 5.84 8.34
CA MET A 128 -9.27 5.29 8.78
C MET A 128 -8.43 4.91 7.56
N ASN A 129 -7.22 5.41 7.50
CA ASN A 129 -6.22 5.04 6.51
C ASN A 129 -4.99 4.50 7.22
N LEU A 130 -4.53 3.32 6.81
CA LEU A 130 -3.30 2.70 7.29
C LEU A 130 -2.34 2.57 6.13
N LYS A 131 -1.09 3.01 6.35
CA LYS A 131 0.01 2.89 5.37
C LYS A 131 1.20 2.21 6.00
N SER A 132 1.82 1.31 5.23
CA SER A 132 3.06 0.64 5.59
C SER A 132 3.75 0.11 4.33
N GLN A 133 4.79 -0.71 4.50
CA GLN A 133 5.57 -1.35 3.45
C GLN A 133 5.90 -2.81 3.78
N PHE A 134 6.31 -3.57 2.74
CA PHE A 134 6.65 -4.99 2.85
C PHE A 134 8.10 -5.25 3.23
N ASP A 135 9.03 -4.36 2.82
CA ASP A 135 10.46 -4.65 2.84
C ASP A 135 11.30 -3.49 3.37
N GLU A 136 12.56 -3.76 3.65
CA GLU A 136 13.51 -2.76 4.11
C GLU A 136 13.76 -1.70 3.04
N GLY A 137 13.87 -0.46 3.45
CA GLY A 137 14.25 0.65 2.61
C GLY A 137 15.49 1.35 3.17
N PHE A 138 16.41 1.69 2.28
CA PHE A 138 17.65 2.38 2.62
C PHE A 138 17.72 3.72 1.90
N LYS A 139 18.22 4.73 2.61
CA LYS A 139 18.53 6.04 2.05
C LYS A 139 19.94 6.43 2.50
N ASP A 140 20.83 6.70 1.53
CA ASP A 140 22.21 7.05 1.78
C ASP A 140 22.94 6.03 2.71
N GLY A 141 22.65 4.74 2.50
CA GLY A 141 23.18 3.64 3.31
C GLY A 141 22.54 3.42 4.67
N ASN A 142 21.63 4.30 5.10
CA ASN A 142 20.93 4.20 6.36
C ASN A 142 19.57 3.51 6.18
N LEU A 143 19.22 2.59 7.09
CA LEU A 143 17.91 1.97 7.14
C LEU A 143 16.86 3.03 7.50
N VAL A 144 15.88 3.26 6.62
CA VAL A 144 14.79 4.24 6.82
C VAL A 144 13.42 3.57 6.96
N SER A 145 13.29 2.31 6.56
CA SER A 145 12.08 1.53 6.75
C SER A 145 12.40 0.03 6.86
N ALA A 146 11.55 -0.70 7.53
CA ALA A 146 11.63 -2.15 7.68
C ALA A 146 10.23 -2.77 7.43
N PRO A 147 10.10 -4.09 7.31
CA PRO A 147 8.80 -4.73 7.12
C PRO A 147 7.79 -4.29 8.18
N LEU A 148 6.66 -3.72 7.73
CA LEU A 148 5.62 -3.15 8.59
C LEU A 148 6.13 -2.09 9.60
N SER A 149 7.21 -1.37 9.26
CA SER A 149 7.76 -0.30 10.09
C SER A 149 8.35 0.83 9.23
N PRO A 150 7.83 2.09 9.34
CA PRO A 150 6.74 2.52 10.20
C PRO A 150 5.34 2.10 9.70
N ILE A 151 4.39 1.98 10.62
CA ILE A 151 2.96 1.95 10.31
C ILE A 151 2.41 3.35 10.57
N THR A 152 1.81 3.98 9.58
CA THR A 152 1.12 5.26 9.72
C THR A 152 -0.37 5.04 9.68
N ILE A 153 -1.07 5.49 10.73
CA ILE A 153 -2.53 5.45 10.82
C ILE A 153 -3.03 6.88 10.83
N THR A 154 -3.87 7.21 9.86
CA THR A 154 -4.61 8.48 9.83
C THR A 154 -6.07 8.18 10.09
N SER A 155 -6.66 8.86 11.05
CA SER A 155 -8.09 8.71 11.37
C SER A 155 -8.76 10.08 11.37
N SER A 156 -10.02 10.13 10.93
CA SER A 156 -10.82 11.34 11.00
C SER A 156 -12.30 11.04 11.18
N VAL A 157 -12.98 11.97 11.84
CA VAL A 157 -14.43 11.95 12.05
C VAL A 157 -14.99 13.26 11.54
N GLY A 158 -16.09 13.20 10.80
CA GLY A 158 -16.66 14.39 10.22
C GLY A 158 -18.01 14.18 9.53
N TRP A 159 -18.38 15.16 8.75
CA TRP A 159 -19.53 15.13 7.87
C TRP A 159 -19.10 14.95 6.44
N GLU A 160 -19.78 14.08 5.73
CA GLU A 160 -19.57 13.85 4.32
C GLU A 160 -20.79 14.28 3.52
N TYR A 161 -20.58 15.17 2.55
CA TYR A 161 -21.57 15.49 1.55
C TYR A 161 -21.33 14.65 0.30
N LYS A 162 -22.33 13.85 -0.10
CA LYS A 162 -22.29 13.04 -1.32
C LYS A 162 -23.46 13.41 -2.23
N ASN A 163 -23.14 13.82 -3.47
CA ASN A 163 -24.12 14.02 -4.52
C ASN A 163 -23.51 13.55 -5.84
N LYS A 164 -24.33 13.05 -6.79
CA LYS A 164 -24.00 12.51 -8.11
C LYS A 164 -22.59 12.87 -8.63
N GLY A 165 -21.56 12.04 -8.28
CA GLY A 165 -20.18 12.22 -8.74
C GLY A 165 -19.33 13.24 -7.95
N PHE A 166 -19.89 13.89 -6.92
CA PHE A 166 -19.18 14.81 -6.04
C PHE A 166 -19.25 14.35 -4.59
N SER A 167 -18.10 14.29 -3.91
CA SER A 167 -17.99 13.96 -2.49
C SER A 167 -17.00 14.89 -1.81
N VAL A 168 -17.41 15.46 -0.67
CA VAL A 168 -16.54 16.29 0.18
C VAL A 168 -16.73 15.84 1.62
N MET A 169 -15.62 15.64 2.34
CA MET A 169 -15.59 15.35 3.75
C MET A 169 -15.05 16.54 4.53
N LEU A 170 -15.79 17.00 5.51
CA LEU A 170 -15.42 18.04 6.46
C LEU A 170 -15.15 17.39 7.81
N SER A 171 -13.88 17.22 8.16
CA SER A 171 -13.48 16.62 9.43
C SER A 171 -13.37 17.66 10.51
N PHE A 172 -14.04 17.46 11.63
CA PHE A 172 -13.90 18.29 12.83
C PHE A 172 -12.90 17.70 13.82
N LEU A 173 -12.54 16.42 13.65
CA LEU A 173 -11.49 15.75 14.41
C LEU A 173 -10.68 14.89 13.44
N ALA A 174 -9.37 15.10 13.40
CA ALA A 174 -8.46 14.30 12.62
C ALA A 174 -7.15 14.08 13.41
N GLY A 175 -6.56 12.91 13.27
CA GLY A 175 -5.32 12.54 13.92
C GLY A 175 -4.46 11.66 13.00
N LYS A 176 -3.14 11.79 13.14
CA LYS A 176 -2.16 10.94 12.50
C LYS A 176 -1.26 10.34 13.56
N THR A 177 -1.12 9.02 13.55
CA THR A 177 -0.27 8.27 14.45
C THR A 177 0.74 7.48 13.64
N THR A 178 2.01 7.56 13.99
CA THR A 178 3.07 6.75 13.38
C THR A 178 3.63 5.81 14.43
N ILE A 179 3.65 4.51 14.12
CA ILE A 179 4.12 3.44 15.01
C ILE A 179 5.37 2.85 14.36
N VAL A 180 6.49 2.89 15.08
CA VAL A 180 7.75 2.25 14.67
C VAL A 180 7.90 0.95 15.44
N THR A 181 7.72 -0.17 14.74
CA THR A 181 7.77 -1.51 15.33
C THR A 181 9.18 -2.08 15.39
N ASP A 182 10.05 -1.72 14.44
CA ASP A 182 11.42 -2.20 14.36
C ASP A 182 12.35 -1.36 15.27
N ASN A 183 13.07 -2.04 16.16
CA ASN A 183 13.98 -1.39 17.10
C ASN A 183 15.17 -0.68 16.42
N ARG A 184 15.57 -1.12 15.22
CA ARG A 184 16.66 -0.50 14.44
C ARG A 184 16.31 0.88 13.92
N LEU A 185 15.01 1.18 13.81
CA LEU A 185 14.49 2.47 13.36
C LEU A 185 14.13 3.40 14.54
N ARG A 186 14.10 2.87 15.75
CA ARG A 186 13.86 3.65 16.96
C ARG A 186 15.09 4.51 17.27
N GLY A 187 14.91 5.80 17.45
CA GLY A 187 15.98 6.75 17.67
C GLY A 187 16.52 7.44 16.41
N ASN A 188 16.06 7.06 15.23
CA ASN A 188 16.31 7.85 14.03
C ASN A 188 15.48 9.14 14.09
N GLU A 189 16.15 10.29 14.03
CA GLU A 189 15.53 11.63 14.04
C GLU A 189 14.51 11.84 12.89
N ILE A 190 14.57 10.99 11.87
CA ILE A 190 13.70 11.02 10.68
C ILE A 190 12.20 10.93 11.06
N PHE A 191 11.86 10.27 12.17
CA PHE A 191 10.48 10.11 12.62
C PHE A 191 10.09 11.06 13.76
N GLY A 192 10.99 11.94 14.21
CA GLY A 192 10.74 12.89 15.31
C GLY A 192 10.57 12.21 16.69
N PHE A 193 11.08 10.98 16.85
CA PHE A 193 11.01 10.25 18.12
C PHE A 193 12.39 10.27 18.79
N THR A 194 12.47 10.92 19.96
CA THR A 194 13.67 10.92 20.81
C THR A 194 13.63 9.83 21.88
N ASP A 195 12.49 9.13 22.07
CA ASP A 195 12.38 8.11 23.12
C ASP A 195 11.27 7.08 22.87
N ILE A 196 11.38 5.95 23.58
CA ILE A 196 10.62 4.72 23.49
C ILE A 196 9.10 4.96 23.56
N GLY A 197 8.38 4.65 22.48
CA GLY A 197 6.94 4.41 22.53
C GLY A 197 6.02 5.63 22.49
N GLN A 198 6.45 6.78 22.00
CA GLN A 198 5.60 7.95 21.88
C GLN A 198 4.83 7.98 20.55
N CYS A 199 3.51 8.06 20.68
CA CYS A 199 2.57 8.37 19.62
C CYS A 199 2.60 9.89 19.41
N ALA A 200 3.11 10.38 18.27
CA ALA A 200 2.95 11.79 17.94
C ALA A 200 1.53 12.03 17.41
N LEU A 201 0.72 12.71 18.18
CA LEU A 201 -0.56 13.29 17.74
C LEU A 201 -0.27 14.69 17.18
N PHE A 202 -0.59 14.91 15.91
CA PHE A 202 -0.57 16.23 15.27
C PHE A 202 -1.99 16.62 14.90
#